data_0e168153e8bdd5d67941825d67cd8a85
#
_entry.id   0e168153e8bdd5d67941825d67cd8a85
#
_cell.length_a   1.000
_cell.length_b   1.000
_cell.length_c   1.000
_cell.angle_alpha   90.00
_cell.angle_beta   90.00
_cell.angle_gamma   90.00
#
_symmetry.space_group_name_H-M   'P 1'
#
loop_
_entity.id
_entity.type
_entity.pdbx_description
1 polymer ?
#
loop_
_entity_poly.entity_id
_entity_poly.type
_entity_poly.pdbx_seq_one_letter_code
_entity_poly.pdbx_strand_id
1 'polypeptide(L)'
;ISYRSEPNVNPESMTETFASGAFFVDTDRFRDVPFFFRTGKRLTEKGTHVNIVFKQMDSIFGEPLAPNILTIYIQPTEGFSLSLNGKEVGEEFKLAHNSLDYRTDATATGASPDPYEKLIYDVLNNNSTNFSHWDEVSASWKLIDRIEKLWAENGAPLHDYKAGTMGPQASLDLLEKYGAEWTWQPDIAYRKDGRLE
;
A
#
# COMPACT_ATOMS: atom_id res chain seq x y z
N ILE A 1 -17.29 8.47 -12.25
CA ILE A 1 -16.77 9.47 -13.20
C ILE A 1 -15.25 9.39 -13.13
N SER A 2 -14.55 9.35 -14.28
CA SER A 2 -13.10 9.47 -14.37
C SER A 2 -12.67 10.95 -14.28
N TYR A 3 -11.40 11.20 -13.99
CA TYR A 3 -10.86 12.56 -13.83
C TYR A 3 -11.13 13.44 -15.05
N ARG A 4 -10.90 12.95 -16.27
CA ARG A 4 -11.13 13.70 -17.52
C ARG A 4 -12.60 14.01 -17.79
N SER A 5 -13.52 13.34 -17.10
CA SER A 5 -14.97 13.59 -17.20
C SER A 5 -15.49 14.52 -16.10
N GLU A 6 -14.62 15.02 -15.22
CA GLU A 6 -14.97 15.95 -14.15
C GLU A 6 -15.25 17.36 -14.74
N PRO A 7 -16.18 18.12 -14.15
CA PRO A 7 -16.41 19.51 -14.56
C PRO A 7 -15.13 20.34 -14.47
N ASN A 8 -14.90 21.20 -15.47
CA ASN A 8 -13.73 22.08 -15.57
C ASN A 8 -12.39 21.38 -15.77
N VAL A 9 -12.36 20.10 -16.07
CA VAL A 9 -11.14 19.38 -16.48
C VAL A 9 -11.09 19.32 -17.99
N ASN A 10 -9.91 19.61 -18.57
CA ASN A 10 -9.68 19.42 -20.00
C ASN A 10 -9.76 17.92 -20.34
N PRO A 11 -10.64 17.47 -21.26
CA PRO A 11 -10.72 16.06 -21.67
C PRO A 11 -9.41 15.48 -22.21
N GLU A 12 -8.52 16.32 -22.74
CA GLU A 12 -7.19 15.96 -23.25
C GLU A 12 -6.09 16.07 -22.17
N SER A 13 -6.46 16.28 -20.90
CA SER A 13 -5.48 16.41 -19.81
C SER A 13 -4.61 15.17 -19.70
N MET A 14 -3.30 15.37 -19.59
CA MET A 14 -2.31 14.34 -19.32
C MET A 14 -1.82 14.33 -17.85
N THR A 15 -2.56 15.01 -16.96
CA THR A 15 -2.25 15.04 -15.53
C THR A 15 -2.43 13.66 -14.92
N GLU A 16 -1.38 13.16 -14.32
CA GLU A 16 -1.36 11.89 -13.61
C GLU A 16 -2.14 12.03 -12.29
N THR A 17 -3.15 11.21 -12.12
CA THR A 17 -3.95 11.14 -10.88
C THR A 17 -3.80 9.82 -10.16
N PHE A 18 -3.06 8.88 -10.76
CA PHE A 18 -2.75 7.57 -10.22
C PHE A 18 -1.38 7.12 -10.72
N ALA A 19 -0.61 6.51 -9.84
CA ALA A 19 0.61 5.82 -10.20
C ALA A 19 0.67 4.44 -9.53
N SER A 20 1.15 3.47 -10.27
CA SER A 20 1.40 2.10 -9.80
C SER A 20 2.66 1.59 -10.46
N GLY A 21 3.46 0.84 -9.73
CA GLY A 21 4.72 0.32 -10.24
C GLY A 21 5.28 -0.82 -9.41
N ALA A 22 6.30 -1.45 -9.97
CA ALA A 22 7.15 -2.41 -9.28
C ALA A 22 8.60 -1.92 -9.34
N PHE A 23 9.31 -2.02 -8.23
CA PHE A 23 10.74 -1.75 -8.18
C PHE A 23 11.47 -2.80 -7.36
N PHE A 24 12.78 -2.87 -7.55
CA PHE A 24 13.67 -3.79 -6.85
C PHE A 24 14.80 -3.00 -6.21
N VAL A 25 15.23 -3.45 -5.03
CA VAL A 25 16.34 -2.83 -4.29
C VAL A 25 17.51 -3.80 -4.32
N ASP A 26 18.60 -3.42 -5.01
CA ASP A 26 19.80 -4.26 -5.16
C ASP A 26 20.67 -4.19 -3.90
N THR A 27 20.20 -4.83 -2.85
CA THR A 27 20.93 -5.06 -1.60
C THR A 27 20.81 -6.54 -1.22
N ASP A 28 21.74 -7.05 -0.43
CA ASP A 28 21.71 -8.46 -0.01
C ASP A 28 20.41 -8.84 0.71
N ARG A 29 19.82 -7.90 1.45
CA ARG A 29 18.56 -8.13 2.18
C ARG A 29 17.34 -8.21 1.25
N PHE A 30 17.30 -7.39 0.20
CA PHE A 30 16.11 -7.20 -0.63
C PHE A 30 16.30 -7.68 -2.07
N ARG A 31 17.40 -8.36 -2.36
CA ARG A 31 17.62 -8.97 -3.67
C ARG A 31 16.47 -9.89 -4.02
N ASP A 32 15.95 -9.75 -5.22
CA ASP A 32 14.82 -10.52 -5.77
C ASP A 32 13.47 -10.33 -5.03
N VAL A 33 13.38 -9.36 -4.13
CA VAL A 33 12.12 -8.99 -3.49
C VAL A 33 11.44 -7.89 -4.30
N PRO A 34 10.26 -8.13 -4.89
CA PRO A 34 9.52 -7.10 -5.59
C PRO A 34 8.82 -6.16 -4.59
N PHE A 35 8.95 -4.86 -4.82
CA PHE A 35 8.21 -3.83 -4.10
C PHE A 35 7.16 -3.26 -5.04
N PHE A 36 5.90 -3.49 -4.72
CA PHE A 36 4.77 -2.94 -5.46
C PHE A 36 4.23 -1.71 -4.74
N PHE A 37 3.90 -0.68 -5.49
CA PHE A 37 3.22 0.48 -4.94
C PHE A 37 2.06 0.89 -5.82
N ARG A 38 1.06 1.45 -5.21
CA ARG A 38 0.01 2.24 -5.86
C ARG A 38 -0.34 3.45 -5.01
N THR A 39 -0.60 4.54 -5.66
CA THR A 39 -1.08 5.77 -5.05
C THR A 39 -2.00 6.49 -6.03
N GLY A 40 -3.01 7.18 -5.54
CA GLY A 40 -3.93 7.86 -6.44
C GLY A 40 -4.88 8.81 -5.73
N LYS A 41 -5.54 9.63 -6.54
CA LYS A 41 -6.57 10.56 -6.08
C LYS A 41 -7.93 9.88 -6.10
N ARG A 42 -8.80 10.23 -5.16
CA ARG A 42 -10.18 9.74 -5.08
C ARG A 42 -10.29 8.21 -5.16
N LEU A 43 -9.35 7.50 -4.53
CA LEU A 43 -9.45 6.05 -4.33
C LEU A 43 -10.62 5.73 -3.39
N THR A 44 -10.94 4.45 -3.22
CA THR A 44 -12.04 3.97 -2.38
C THR A 44 -11.96 4.54 -0.97
N GLU A 45 -10.74 4.68 -0.45
CA GLU A 45 -10.50 5.24 0.89
C GLU A 45 -9.23 6.10 0.92
N LYS A 46 -9.15 6.96 1.93
CA LYS A 46 -7.94 7.72 2.24
C LYS A 46 -7.15 6.95 3.31
N GLY A 47 -6.01 6.41 2.93
CA GLY A 47 -5.16 5.67 3.85
C GLY A 47 -3.77 5.43 3.27
N THR A 48 -2.84 5.11 4.17
CA THR A 48 -1.49 4.67 3.81
C THR A 48 -1.14 3.47 4.66
N HIS A 49 -0.77 2.37 4.02
CA HIS A 49 -0.31 1.17 4.70
C HIS A 49 0.71 0.42 3.86
N VAL A 50 1.47 -0.42 4.53
CA VAL A 50 2.48 -1.31 3.93
C VAL A 50 2.11 -2.74 4.26
N ASN A 51 1.96 -3.58 3.24
CA ASN A 51 1.72 -5.01 3.39
C ASN A 51 3.01 -5.78 3.10
N ILE A 52 3.49 -6.53 4.07
CA ILE A 52 4.62 -7.43 3.92
C ILE A 52 4.05 -8.84 3.78
N VAL A 53 4.09 -9.37 2.57
CA VAL A 53 3.63 -10.72 2.26
C VAL A 53 4.80 -11.68 2.44
N PHE A 54 4.70 -12.58 3.41
CA PHE A 54 5.73 -13.57 3.68
C PHE A 54 5.71 -14.67 2.63
N LYS A 55 6.87 -15.30 2.41
CA LYS A 55 6.97 -16.44 1.51
C LYS A 55 6.04 -17.56 1.97
N GLN A 56 5.38 -18.16 1.01
CA GLN A 56 4.53 -19.32 1.27
C GLN A 56 5.38 -20.49 1.77
N MET A 57 4.86 -21.21 2.75
CA MET A 57 5.48 -22.39 3.31
C MET A 57 4.67 -23.63 2.91
N ASP A 58 5.31 -24.79 2.98
CA ASP A 58 4.63 -26.06 2.79
C ASP A 58 3.57 -26.28 3.87
N SER A 59 2.42 -26.78 3.45
CA SER A 59 1.30 -27.04 4.34
C SER A 59 1.42 -28.41 5.01
N ILE A 60 1.27 -28.42 6.33
CA ILE A 60 1.11 -29.65 7.11
C ILE A 60 -0.37 -30.05 7.27
N PHE A 61 -1.29 -29.23 6.75
CA PHE A 61 -2.76 -29.41 6.89
C PHE A 61 -3.40 -30.15 5.69
N GLY A 62 -2.61 -30.51 4.66
CA GLY A 62 -3.11 -31.18 3.48
C GLY A 62 -3.80 -30.28 2.46
N GLU A 63 -3.86 -29.00 2.73
CA GLU A 63 -4.40 -27.95 1.83
C GLU A 63 -3.41 -26.79 1.71
N PRO A 64 -3.45 -26.01 0.61
CA PRO A 64 -2.55 -24.87 0.44
C PRO A 64 -2.74 -23.81 1.54
N LEU A 65 -1.64 -23.29 2.05
CA LEU A 65 -1.67 -22.16 2.99
C LEU A 65 -1.81 -20.85 2.21
N ALA A 66 -2.62 -19.92 2.72
CA ALA A 66 -2.51 -18.52 2.32
C ALA A 66 -1.19 -17.95 2.86
N PRO A 67 -0.57 -16.97 2.21
CA PRO A 67 0.61 -16.32 2.76
C PRO A 67 0.28 -15.61 4.09
N ASN A 68 1.20 -15.66 5.05
CA ASN A 68 1.10 -14.79 6.21
C ASN A 68 1.37 -13.35 5.78
N ILE A 69 0.67 -12.39 6.38
CA ILE A 69 0.77 -10.98 5.99
C ILE A 69 0.91 -10.11 7.23
N LEU A 70 1.95 -9.28 7.26
CA LEU A 70 2.06 -8.18 8.20
C LEU A 70 1.64 -6.89 7.49
N THR A 71 0.56 -6.28 7.96
CA THR A 71 0.10 -4.96 7.52
C THR A 71 0.50 -3.91 8.55
N ILE A 72 1.21 -2.88 8.12
CA ILE A 72 1.56 -1.71 8.92
C ILE A 72 0.69 -0.55 8.44
N TYR A 73 -0.14 -0.01 9.33
CA TYR A 73 -1.01 1.13 9.05
C TYR A 73 -0.33 2.42 9.51
N ILE A 74 -0.20 3.35 8.59
CA ILE A 74 0.49 4.63 8.83
C ILE A 74 -0.52 5.73 9.08
N GLN A 75 -1.61 5.77 8.30
CA GLN A 75 -2.70 6.75 8.45
C GLN A 75 -4.01 6.22 7.83
N PRO A 76 -5.20 6.68 8.25
CA PRO A 76 -5.46 7.68 9.29
C PRO A 76 -5.27 7.15 10.72
N THR A 77 -5.30 5.85 10.93
CA THR A 77 -5.10 5.20 12.22
C THR A 77 -3.82 4.39 12.19
N GLU A 78 -2.89 4.68 13.09
CA GLU A 78 -1.63 3.95 13.21
C GLU A 78 -1.83 2.57 13.84
N GLY A 79 -1.01 1.61 13.45
CA GLY A 79 -1.06 0.27 14.04
C GLY A 79 -0.49 -0.81 13.12
N PHE A 80 -0.76 -2.05 13.47
CA PHE A 80 -0.40 -3.18 12.63
C PHE A 80 -1.40 -4.32 12.78
N SER A 81 -1.45 -5.18 11.77
CA SER A 81 -2.18 -6.44 11.77
C SER A 81 -1.25 -7.54 11.26
N LEU A 82 -1.26 -8.70 11.93
CA LEU A 82 -0.49 -9.86 11.52
C LEU A 82 -1.45 -11.02 11.29
N SER A 83 -1.61 -11.42 10.04
CA SER A 83 -2.38 -12.60 9.62
C SER A 83 -1.50 -13.83 9.62
N LEU A 84 -1.92 -14.88 10.33
CA LEU A 84 -1.17 -16.10 10.53
C LEU A 84 -2.02 -17.33 10.25
N ASN A 85 -1.41 -18.35 9.65
CA ASN A 85 -1.98 -19.69 9.59
C ASN A 85 -1.73 -20.43 10.89
N GLY A 86 -2.71 -21.17 11.35
CA GLY A 86 -2.60 -21.97 12.57
C GLY A 86 -3.54 -23.17 12.53
N LYS A 87 -3.51 -23.96 13.57
CA LYS A 87 -4.45 -25.06 13.78
C LYS A 87 -5.73 -24.51 14.43
N GLU A 88 -6.89 -24.93 13.96
CA GLU A 88 -8.17 -24.68 14.64
C GLU A 88 -8.16 -25.29 16.04
N VAL A 89 -8.80 -24.61 16.98
CA VAL A 89 -8.98 -25.13 18.36
C VAL A 89 -9.94 -26.32 18.32
N GLY A 90 -9.50 -27.46 18.82
CA GLY A 90 -10.28 -28.69 18.82
C GLY A 90 -9.40 -29.93 18.54
N GLU A 91 -10.04 -31.09 18.41
CA GLU A 91 -9.34 -32.37 18.21
C GLU A 91 -8.93 -32.58 16.75
N GLU A 92 -9.68 -32.00 15.81
CA GLU A 92 -9.40 -32.15 14.37
C GLU A 92 -8.20 -31.28 13.94
N PHE A 93 -7.41 -31.81 13.00
CA PHE A 93 -6.25 -31.12 12.45
C PHE A 93 -6.69 -30.29 11.23
N LYS A 94 -7.32 -29.14 11.52
CA LYS A 94 -7.84 -28.21 10.50
C LYS A 94 -7.08 -26.90 10.50
N LEU A 95 -6.98 -26.29 9.32
CA LEU A 95 -6.39 -24.99 9.13
C LEU A 95 -7.31 -23.89 9.68
N ALA A 96 -6.74 -22.97 10.45
CA ALA A 96 -7.39 -21.74 10.86
C ALA A 96 -6.56 -20.53 10.43
N HIS A 97 -7.25 -19.45 10.06
CA HIS A 97 -6.63 -18.15 9.82
C HIS A 97 -6.87 -17.26 11.05
N ASN A 98 -5.78 -16.81 11.66
CA ASN A 98 -5.81 -15.99 12.85
C ASN A 98 -5.29 -14.59 12.52
N SER A 99 -5.84 -13.56 13.18
CA SER A 99 -5.35 -12.20 13.11
C SER A 99 -4.99 -11.66 14.48
N LEU A 100 -3.86 -10.97 14.55
CA LEU A 100 -3.43 -10.19 15.70
C LEU A 100 -3.47 -8.73 15.24
N ASP A 101 -4.37 -7.96 15.85
CA ASP A 101 -4.59 -6.57 15.47
C ASP A 101 -4.25 -5.62 16.62
N TYR A 102 -3.44 -4.62 16.32
CA TYR A 102 -3.19 -3.49 17.18
C TYR A 102 -3.50 -2.19 16.43
N ARG A 103 -4.27 -1.33 17.08
CA ARG A 103 -4.56 0.03 16.59
C ARG A 103 -4.33 1.02 17.70
N THR A 104 -3.73 2.16 17.34
CA THR A 104 -3.64 3.28 18.27
C THR A 104 -5.05 3.81 18.52
N ASP A 105 -5.47 3.80 19.76
CA ASP A 105 -6.73 4.41 20.15
C ASP A 105 -6.56 5.93 20.22
N ALA A 106 -6.99 6.63 19.18
CA ALA A 106 -6.95 8.09 19.13
C ALA A 106 -7.77 8.75 20.26
N THR A 107 -8.69 8.01 20.89
CA THR A 107 -9.50 8.53 21.99
C THR A 107 -8.81 8.37 23.34
N ALA A 108 -7.92 7.40 23.50
CA ALA A 108 -7.20 7.11 24.75
C ALA A 108 -6.03 8.06 25.01
N THR A 109 -5.46 8.66 23.97
CA THR A 109 -4.26 9.53 24.09
C THR A 109 -4.54 11.03 24.15
N GLY A 110 -5.84 11.42 24.17
CA GLY A 110 -6.24 12.81 23.93
C GLY A 110 -6.09 13.18 22.44
N ALA A 111 -6.60 14.31 22.03
CA ALA A 111 -6.44 14.77 20.66
C ALA A 111 -4.95 14.83 20.31
N SER A 112 -4.53 14.02 19.33
CA SER A 112 -3.17 14.14 18.80
C SER A 112 -2.99 15.56 18.32
N PRO A 113 -1.91 16.27 18.71
CA PRO A 113 -1.67 17.62 18.24
C PRO A 113 -1.61 17.64 16.71
N ASP A 114 -2.04 18.77 16.13
CA ASP A 114 -1.93 18.95 14.68
C ASP A 114 -0.49 18.64 14.23
N PRO A 115 -0.30 17.91 13.13
CA PRO A 115 1.04 17.55 12.66
C PRO A 115 1.98 18.76 12.51
N TYR A 116 1.47 19.92 12.11
CA TYR A 116 2.26 21.15 12.00
C TYR A 116 2.62 21.71 13.36
N GLU A 117 1.73 21.63 14.36
CA GLU A 117 2.03 22.04 15.73
C GLU A 117 3.22 21.24 16.28
N LYS A 118 3.21 19.91 16.09
CA LYS A 118 4.32 19.03 16.48
C LYS A 118 5.62 19.40 15.77
N LEU A 119 5.58 19.64 14.46
CA LEU A 119 6.77 20.02 13.70
C LEU A 119 7.35 21.37 14.16
N ILE A 120 6.50 22.37 14.43
CA ILE A 120 6.93 23.67 14.97
C ILE A 120 7.57 23.49 16.35
N TYR A 121 6.95 22.71 17.22
CA TYR A 121 7.52 22.39 18.54
C TYR A 121 8.89 21.71 18.41
N ASP A 122 9.05 20.75 17.51
CA ASP A 122 10.32 20.06 17.26
C ASP A 122 11.40 21.04 16.78
N VAL A 123 11.07 21.98 15.90
CA VAL A 123 12.01 23.04 15.45
C VAL A 123 12.46 23.90 16.63
N LEU A 124 11.53 24.35 17.47
CA LEU A 124 11.84 25.19 18.64
C LEU A 124 12.72 24.46 19.66
N ASN A 125 12.64 23.15 19.72
CA ASN A 125 13.45 22.31 20.61
C ASN A 125 14.69 21.70 19.92
N ASN A 126 15.01 22.13 18.71
CA ASN A 126 16.13 21.61 17.92
C ASN A 126 16.10 20.07 17.75
N ASN A 127 14.89 19.52 17.62
CA ASN A 127 14.66 18.10 17.41
C ASN A 127 14.42 17.80 15.92
N SER A 128 15.35 17.12 15.27
CA SER A 128 15.27 16.79 13.84
C SER A 128 14.61 15.43 13.53
N THR A 129 14.15 14.71 14.54
CA THR A 129 13.66 13.31 14.40
C THR A 129 12.54 13.15 13.35
N ASN A 130 11.66 14.16 13.24
CA ASN A 130 10.52 14.12 12.31
C ASN A 130 10.79 14.84 10.98
N PHE A 131 12.04 15.17 10.69
CA PHE A 131 12.43 15.87 9.46
C PHE A 131 13.30 14.97 8.58
N SER A 132 12.97 14.90 7.29
CA SER A 132 13.80 14.22 6.30
C SER A 132 15.11 14.98 6.07
N HIS A 133 16.20 14.23 5.95
CA HIS A 133 17.48 14.83 5.61
C HIS A 133 17.51 15.24 4.13
N TRP A 134 18.23 16.31 3.79
CA TRP A 134 18.31 16.82 2.42
C TRP A 134 18.80 15.79 1.41
N ASP A 135 19.75 14.95 1.78
CA ASP A 135 20.29 13.91 0.89
C ASP A 135 19.22 12.86 0.53
N GLU A 136 18.36 12.51 1.48
CA GLU A 136 17.21 11.62 1.27
C GLU A 136 16.20 12.25 0.30
N VAL A 137 15.80 13.49 0.55
CA VAL A 137 14.87 14.25 -0.30
C VAL A 137 15.43 14.38 -1.71
N SER A 138 16.71 14.78 -1.84
CA SER A 138 17.38 14.93 -3.13
C SER A 138 17.48 13.61 -3.91
N ALA A 139 17.77 12.50 -3.23
CA ALA A 139 17.81 11.18 -3.86
C ALA A 139 16.43 10.72 -4.34
N SER A 140 15.38 10.96 -3.54
CA SER A 140 14.00 10.66 -3.89
C SER A 140 13.55 11.43 -5.12
N TRP A 141 13.82 12.74 -5.20
CA TRP A 141 13.48 13.55 -6.37
C TRP A 141 14.22 13.10 -7.63
N LYS A 142 15.50 12.77 -7.54
CA LYS A 142 16.26 12.25 -8.69
C LYS A 142 15.66 10.95 -9.27
N LEU A 143 15.08 10.12 -8.40
CA LEU A 143 14.39 8.91 -8.84
C LEU A 143 13.08 9.25 -9.57
N ILE A 144 12.27 10.15 -9.00
CA ILE A 144 10.99 10.56 -9.59
C ILE A 144 11.21 11.28 -10.94
N ASP A 145 12.13 12.24 -11.00
CA ASP A 145 12.47 12.96 -12.24
C ASP A 145 12.88 11.98 -13.36
N ARG A 146 13.62 10.93 -13.02
CA ARG A 146 13.99 9.88 -13.99
C ARG A 146 12.78 9.09 -14.48
N ILE A 147 11.84 8.76 -13.59
CA ILE A 147 10.61 8.02 -13.95
C ILE A 147 9.75 8.89 -14.87
N GLU A 148 9.50 10.14 -14.51
CA GLU A 148 8.72 11.09 -15.31
C GLU A 148 9.34 11.30 -16.70
N LYS A 149 10.67 11.46 -16.77
CA LYS A 149 11.37 11.56 -18.05
C LYS A 149 11.18 10.33 -18.92
N LEU A 150 11.29 9.12 -18.35
CA LEU A 150 11.07 7.87 -19.08
C LEU A 150 9.61 7.73 -19.56
N TRP A 151 8.64 8.17 -18.79
CA TRP A 151 7.24 8.18 -19.21
C TRP A 151 7.02 9.14 -20.38
N ALA A 152 7.59 10.34 -20.32
CA ALA A 152 7.48 11.31 -21.39
C ALA A 152 8.18 10.82 -22.69
N GLU A 153 9.35 10.23 -22.60
CA GLU A 153 10.12 9.74 -23.75
C GLU A 153 9.49 8.50 -24.40
N ASN A 154 8.88 7.61 -23.63
CA ASN A 154 8.32 6.34 -24.13
C ASN A 154 6.80 6.38 -24.36
N GLY A 155 6.15 7.52 -24.17
CA GLY A 155 4.72 7.66 -24.34
C GLY A 155 3.92 6.73 -23.41
N ALA A 156 4.24 6.73 -22.12
CA ALA A 156 3.57 5.87 -21.15
C ALA A 156 2.04 6.08 -21.18
N PRO A 157 1.25 5.01 -21.22
CA PRO A 157 -0.20 5.13 -21.31
C PRO A 157 -0.78 5.71 -20.02
N LEU A 158 -1.68 6.67 -20.16
CA LEU A 158 -2.46 7.20 -19.06
C LEU A 158 -3.81 6.46 -19.00
N HIS A 159 -3.97 5.62 -17.99
CA HIS A 159 -5.17 4.81 -17.79
C HIS A 159 -6.22 5.57 -16.98
N ASP A 160 -7.44 5.65 -17.49
CA ASP A 160 -8.57 6.19 -16.74
C ASP A 160 -9.07 5.17 -15.69
N TYR A 161 -9.54 5.69 -14.57
CA TYR A 161 -10.24 4.90 -13.55
C TYR A 161 -11.42 5.68 -12.96
N LYS A 162 -12.39 4.96 -12.44
CA LYS A 162 -13.56 5.54 -11.81
C LYS A 162 -13.22 6.01 -10.39
N ALA A 163 -13.63 7.22 -10.02
CA ALA A 163 -13.53 7.68 -8.64
C ALA A 163 -14.27 6.71 -7.68
N GLY A 164 -13.67 6.43 -6.53
CA GLY A 164 -14.17 5.46 -5.56
C GLY A 164 -13.76 4.02 -5.85
N THR A 165 -12.81 3.77 -6.77
CA THR A 165 -12.18 2.46 -6.98
C THR A 165 -10.71 2.49 -6.56
N MET A 166 -10.06 1.33 -6.54
CA MET A 166 -8.63 1.22 -6.19
C MET A 166 -7.69 1.42 -7.38
N GLY A 167 -8.16 2.07 -8.43
CA GLY A 167 -7.36 2.42 -9.60
C GLY A 167 -7.75 1.65 -10.86
N PRO A 168 -6.97 1.80 -11.94
CA PRO A 168 -7.23 1.17 -13.23
C PRO A 168 -6.89 -0.33 -13.22
N GLN A 169 -7.54 -1.10 -14.10
CA GLN A 169 -7.27 -2.53 -14.33
C GLN A 169 -5.78 -2.81 -14.59
N ALA A 170 -5.09 -1.93 -15.31
CA ALA A 170 -3.66 -2.04 -15.58
C ALA A 170 -2.78 -2.18 -14.31
N SER A 171 -3.26 -1.66 -13.16
CA SER A 171 -2.59 -1.86 -11.87
C SER A 171 -2.72 -3.30 -11.34
N LEU A 172 -3.81 -3.99 -11.65
CA LEU A 172 -3.98 -5.41 -11.34
C LEU A 172 -3.13 -6.26 -12.28
N ASP A 173 -3.21 -5.99 -13.58
CA ASP A 173 -2.46 -6.69 -14.64
C ASP A 173 -0.93 -6.57 -14.41
N LEU A 174 -0.48 -5.48 -13.79
CA LEU A 174 0.93 -5.31 -13.43
C LEU A 174 1.38 -6.37 -12.43
N LEU A 175 0.63 -6.60 -11.34
CA LEU A 175 1.01 -7.56 -10.32
C LEU A 175 0.90 -9.00 -10.83
N GLU A 176 -0.11 -9.29 -11.64
CA GLU A 176 -0.28 -10.61 -12.25
C GLU A 176 0.96 -11.08 -13.02
N LYS A 177 1.68 -10.16 -13.71
CA LYS A 177 2.95 -10.47 -14.40
C LYS A 177 4.04 -10.99 -13.47
N TYR A 178 3.94 -10.70 -12.18
CA TYR A 178 4.87 -11.17 -11.15
C TYR A 178 4.29 -12.32 -10.31
N GLY A 179 3.11 -12.84 -10.68
CA GLY A 179 2.41 -13.85 -9.89
C GLY A 179 1.95 -13.32 -8.52
N ALA A 180 1.70 -12.02 -8.42
CA ALA A 180 1.31 -11.33 -7.20
C ALA A 180 -0.08 -10.69 -7.35
N GLU A 181 -0.67 -10.34 -6.22
CA GLU A 181 -1.95 -9.64 -6.17
C GLU A 181 -1.92 -8.55 -5.10
N TRP A 182 -2.80 -7.56 -5.25
CA TRP A 182 -2.98 -6.56 -4.20
C TRP A 182 -3.69 -7.19 -3.00
N THR A 183 -3.03 -7.19 -1.86
CA THR A 183 -3.57 -7.71 -0.60
C THR A 183 -4.60 -6.79 0.06
N TRP A 184 -4.77 -5.57 -0.45
CA TRP A 184 -5.74 -4.61 0.01
C TRP A 184 -6.60 -4.13 -1.18
N GLN A 185 -7.85 -4.58 -1.21
CA GLN A 185 -8.83 -4.25 -2.25
C GLN A 185 -10.21 -4.05 -1.62
N PRO A 186 -10.46 -2.89 -1.00
CA PRO A 186 -11.70 -2.65 -0.23
C PRO A 186 -12.97 -2.57 -1.09
N ASP A 187 -12.84 -2.38 -2.40
CA ASP A 187 -13.93 -2.41 -3.36
C ASP A 187 -14.29 -3.84 -3.85
N ILE A 188 -13.49 -4.82 -3.47
CA ILE A 188 -13.79 -6.24 -3.68
C ILE A 188 -14.27 -6.81 -2.33
N ALA A 189 -15.50 -7.29 -2.29
CA ALA A 189 -16.01 -7.93 -1.09
C ALA A 189 -15.19 -9.19 -0.78
N TYR A 190 -14.48 -9.18 0.35
CA TYR A 190 -13.87 -10.39 0.86
C TYR A 190 -14.97 -11.36 1.27
N ARG A 191 -14.93 -12.57 0.77
CA ARG A 191 -15.75 -13.66 1.33
C ARG A 191 -15.37 -13.87 2.79
N LYS A 192 -16.33 -14.33 3.59
CA LYS A 192 -16.08 -14.68 5.00
C LYS A 192 -14.99 -15.74 5.19
N ASP A 193 -14.63 -16.45 4.13
CA ASP A 193 -13.55 -17.45 4.06
C ASP A 193 -12.19 -16.87 3.65
N GLY A 194 -12.08 -15.55 3.48
CA GLY A 194 -10.82 -14.87 3.14
C GLY A 194 -10.39 -14.98 1.68
N ARG A 195 -11.23 -15.51 0.79
CA ARG A 195 -10.93 -15.58 -0.65
C ARG A 195 -11.55 -14.39 -1.37
N LEU A 196 -10.87 -13.93 -2.43
CA LEU A 196 -11.40 -12.93 -3.36
C LEU A 196 -12.52 -13.58 -4.22
N GLU A 197 -13.60 -12.82 -4.44
CA GLU A 197 -14.64 -13.19 -5.41
C GLU A 197 -14.22 -12.83 -6.83
#